data_61013ced015503a49aa4850a71cb5d29
#
_entry.id   61013ced015503a49aa4850a71cb5d29
#
_cell.length_a   1.000
_cell.length_b   1.000
_cell.length_c   1.000
_cell.angle_alpha   90.00
_cell.angle_beta   90.00
_cell.angle_gamma   90.00
#
_symmetry.space_group_name_H-M   'P 1'
#
loop_
_entity.id
_entity.type
_entity.pdbx_description
1 polymer ?
#
loop_
_entity_poly.entity_id
_entity_poly.type
_entity_poly.pdbx_seq_one_letter_code
_entity_poly.pdbx_strand_id
1 'polypeptide(L)'
;MSTYRIETEIGRGGMAVVYAGWHEQLERPVALKVLAEHLAGDPEFRARFLREARIASKLHHPNLVQTYDITEVNGLPCIVMELVTGGTLEGGSLTREDAGEVAAGLAHAHARGVVHRDLKPANLLRSESGQVKVADFGIARALEETMVTQIGTVLGTMRYLSPEQAEGRIVGTEADVYSLGVVFDELLDGATDSDRALIERMRAHDPSARPSAEEVASSLGVTQILRPSRTQHRPGLATRSKVLAAGAAVAIVTALAIAITGGGGKTRVEPVPHATTPAQQARNLSAWLKTYSR
;
A
#
# COMPACT_ATOMS: atom_id res chain seq x y z
N MET A 1 21.64 -22.76 0.79
CA MET A 1 21.43 -22.43 -0.66
C MET A 1 20.44 -21.27 -0.71
N SER A 2 20.66 -20.30 -1.57
CA SER A 2 19.71 -19.18 -1.74
C SER A 2 18.41 -19.72 -2.34
N THR A 3 17.24 -19.28 -1.81
CA THR A 3 15.93 -19.67 -2.34
C THR A 3 15.66 -19.04 -3.71
N TYR A 4 16.35 -17.94 -4.01
CA TYR A 4 16.17 -17.15 -5.24
C TYR A 4 17.52 -16.97 -5.95
N ARG A 5 17.51 -17.10 -7.27
CA ARG A 5 18.64 -16.84 -8.15
C ARG A 5 18.37 -15.59 -8.98
N ILE A 6 19.29 -14.63 -8.94
CA ILE A 6 19.24 -13.46 -9.81
C ILE A 6 19.74 -13.87 -11.20
N GLU A 7 19.08 -13.39 -12.26
CA GLU A 7 19.48 -13.66 -13.65
C GLU A 7 19.88 -12.36 -14.37
N THR A 8 18.94 -11.48 -14.63
CA THR A 8 19.19 -10.29 -15.46
C THR A 8 18.52 -9.05 -14.85
N GLU A 9 19.18 -7.91 -14.89
CA GLU A 9 18.56 -6.63 -14.55
C GLU A 9 17.51 -6.27 -15.62
N ILE A 10 16.29 -5.97 -15.18
CA ILE A 10 15.15 -5.61 -16.03
C ILE A 10 14.63 -4.18 -15.78
N GLY A 11 15.09 -3.52 -14.73
CA GLY A 11 14.72 -2.15 -14.42
C GLY A 11 15.58 -1.56 -13.33
N ARG A 12 15.79 -0.25 -13.39
CA ARG A 12 16.53 0.51 -12.35
C ARG A 12 15.84 1.82 -12.05
N GLY A 13 15.52 2.01 -10.79
CA GLY A 13 14.98 3.26 -10.25
C GLY A 13 15.90 3.88 -9.20
N GLY A 14 15.55 5.04 -8.68
CA GLY A 14 16.34 5.73 -7.65
C GLY A 14 16.44 4.95 -6.33
N MET A 15 15.42 4.16 -5.98
CA MET A 15 15.38 3.45 -4.69
C MET A 15 15.71 1.97 -4.80
N ALA A 16 15.56 1.34 -5.97
CA ALA A 16 15.71 -0.09 -6.12
C ALA A 16 16.12 -0.48 -7.54
N VAL A 17 16.72 -1.67 -7.65
CA VAL A 17 16.99 -2.34 -8.92
C VAL A 17 16.10 -3.57 -9.00
N VAL A 18 15.48 -3.78 -10.15
CA VAL A 18 14.61 -4.94 -10.41
C VAL A 18 15.34 -5.92 -11.31
N TYR A 19 15.37 -7.15 -10.90
CA TYR A 19 15.97 -8.25 -11.64
C TYR A 19 14.91 -9.28 -12.01
N ALA A 20 15.01 -9.88 -13.20
CA ALA A 20 14.45 -11.18 -13.46
C ALA A 20 15.24 -12.21 -12.68
N GLY A 21 14.58 -13.20 -12.13
CA GLY A 21 15.21 -14.26 -11.36
C GLY A 21 14.34 -15.52 -11.30
N TRP A 22 14.83 -16.51 -10.57
CA TRP A 22 14.23 -17.83 -10.46
C TRP A 22 14.04 -18.24 -9.00
N HIS A 23 12.87 -18.76 -8.68
CA HIS A 23 12.62 -19.38 -7.37
C HIS A 23 13.01 -20.85 -7.45
N GLU A 24 14.13 -21.24 -6.85
CA GLU A 24 14.73 -22.56 -7.02
C GLU A 24 13.82 -23.72 -6.55
N GLN A 25 13.12 -23.56 -5.42
CA GLN A 25 12.28 -24.63 -4.87
C GLN A 25 10.91 -24.75 -5.55
N LEU A 26 10.36 -23.64 -6.05
CA LEU A 26 9.05 -23.64 -6.73
C LEU A 26 9.20 -23.70 -8.25
N GLU A 27 10.43 -23.73 -8.75
CA GLU A 27 10.76 -23.87 -10.18
C GLU A 27 9.98 -22.88 -11.06
N ARG A 28 9.94 -21.60 -10.65
CA ARG A 28 9.20 -20.57 -11.40
C ARG A 28 9.97 -19.26 -11.51
N PRO A 29 9.72 -18.48 -12.59
CA PRO A 29 10.28 -17.16 -12.72
C PRO A 29 9.67 -16.19 -11.71
N VAL A 30 10.47 -15.22 -11.25
CA VAL A 30 10.08 -14.14 -10.33
C VAL A 30 10.77 -12.84 -10.71
N ALA A 31 10.20 -11.70 -10.33
CA ALA A 31 10.89 -10.44 -10.30
C ALA A 31 11.42 -10.17 -8.88
N LEU A 32 12.67 -9.73 -8.79
CA LEU A 32 13.37 -9.44 -7.54
C LEU A 32 13.68 -7.94 -7.48
N LYS A 33 12.89 -7.18 -6.73
CA LYS A 33 13.10 -5.75 -6.50
C LYS A 33 14.01 -5.60 -5.28
N VAL A 34 15.27 -5.27 -5.51
CA VAL A 34 16.32 -5.17 -4.47
C VAL A 34 16.54 -3.70 -4.13
N LEU A 35 16.54 -3.37 -2.85
CA LEU A 35 16.82 -2.01 -2.37
C LEU A 35 18.23 -1.60 -2.83
N ALA A 36 18.36 -0.37 -3.34
CA ALA A 36 19.64 0.14 -3.81
C ALA A 36 20.68 0.19 -2.66
N GLU A 37 21.90 -0.25 -2.91
CA GLU A 37 22.96 -0.42 -1.89
C GLU A 37 23.22 0.88 -1.11
N HIS A 38 23.25 2.03 -1.80
CA HIS A 38 23.49 3.33 -1.18
C HIS A 38 22.40 3.78 -0.21
N LEU A 39 21.19 3.15 -0.25
CA LEU A 39 20.06 3.41 0.65
C LEU A 39 19.91 2.32 1.73
N ALA A 40 20.56 1.17 1.56
CA ALA A 40 20.40 0.02 2.45
C ALA A 40 20.93 0.26 3.88
N GLY A 41 21.89 1.18 4.03
CA GLY A 41 22.41 1.61 5.32
C GLY A 41 21.50 2.56 6.10
N ASP A 42 20.49 3.14 5.47
CA ASP A 42 19.52 4.03 6.11
C ASP A 42 18.29 3.26 6.62
N PRO A 43 18.05 3.21 7.94
CA PRO A 43 16.94 2.48 8.52
C PRO A 43 15.56 2.97 8.05
N GLU A 44 15.45 4.25 7.69
CA GLU A 44 14.19 4.85 7.25
C GLU A 44 13.81 4.36 5.85
N PHE A 45 14.74 4.37 4.89
CA PHE A 45 14.53 3.82 3.55
C PHE A 45 14.23 2.32 3.59
N ARG A 46 14.96 1.56 4.42
CA ARG A 46 14.71 0.14 4.63
C ARG A 46 13.29 -0.11 5.18
N ALA A 47 12.87 0.64 6.19
CA ALA A 47 11.53 0.52 6.77
C ALA A 47 10.42 0.87 5.78
N ARG A 48 10.61 1.92 4.95
CA ARG A 48 9.69 2.31 3.88
C ARG A 48 9.53 1.22 2.84
N PHE A 49 10.65 0.70 2.32
CA PHE A 49 10.69 -0.37 1.33
C PHE A 49 9.93 -1.62 1.80
N LEU A 50 10.19 -2.06 3.04
CA LEU A 50 9.50 -3.21 3.63
C LEU A 50 8.01 -2.93 3.95
N ARG A 51 7.64 -1.69 4.24
CA ARG A 51 6.24 -1.30 4.42
C ARG A 51 5.47 -1.38 3.10
N GLU A 52 6.05 -0.87 2.01
CA GLU A 52 5.49 -0.98 0.65
C GLU A 52 5.16 -2.45 0.32
N ALA A 53 6.13 -3.34 0.50
CA ALA A 53 5.94 -4.76 0.27
C ALA A 53 4.79 -5.37 1.08
N ARG A 54 4.70 -5.04 2.39
CA ARG A 54 3.64 -5.55 3.27
C ARG A 54 2.25 -5.05 2.87
N ILE A 55 2.14 -3.86 2.31
CA ILE A 55 0.87 -3.32 1.84
C ILE A 55 0.50 -3.97 0.51
N ALA A 56 1.44 -4.01 -0.45
CA ALA A 56 1.24 -4.63 -1.76
C ALA A 56 0.89 -6.13 -1.65
N SER A 57 1.49 -6.86 -0.69
CA SER A 57 1.22 -8.30 -0.49
C SER A 57 -0.23 -8.62 -0.09
N LYS A 58 -1.02 -7.63 0.34
CA LYS A 58 -2.43 -7.79 0.70
C LYS A 58 -3.37 -7.58 -0.49
N LEU A 59 -2.84 -7.10 -1.61
CA LEU A 59 -3.59 -6.82 -2.82
C LEU A 59 -3.55 -8.03 -3.76
N HIS A 60 -4.70 -8.64 -4.00
CA HIS A 60 -4.84 -9.79 -4.90
C HIS A 60 -5.86 -9.44 -5.98
N HIS A 61 -5.39 -9.12 -7.18
CA HIS A 61 -6.23 -8.80 -8.34
C HIS A 61 -5.47 -9.16 -9.62
N PRO A 62 -6.15 -9.68 -10.65
CA PRO A 62 -5.49 -10.05 -11.91
C PRO A 62 -4.73 -8.90 -12.57
N ASN A 63 -5.22 -7.66 -12.42
CA ASN A 63 -4.59 -6.47 -12.99
C ASN A 63 -3.66 -5.73 -12.01
N LEU A 64 -3.19 -6.39 -10.95
CA LEU A 64 -2.12 -5.90 -10.07
C LEU A 64 -0.97 -6.90 -10.07
N VAL A 65 0.26 -6.39 -10.09
CA VAL A 65 1.45 -7.24 -9.92
C VAL A 65 1.45 -7.83 -8.51
N GLN A 66 1.48 -9.16 -8.45
CA GLN A 66 1.38 -9.88 -7.18
C GLN A 66 2.72 -9.86 -6.44
N THR A 67 2.73 -9.44 -5.18
CA THR A 67 3.86 -9.62 -4.26
C THR A 67 3.79 -11.02 -3.64
N TYR A 68 4.90 -11.77 -3.71
CA TYR A 68 4.98 -13.15 -3.24
C TYR A 68 5.66 -13.28 -1.88
N ASP A 69 6.79 -12.57 -1.69
CA ASP A 69 7.62 -12.72 -0.50
C ASP A 69 8.46 -11.48 -0.22
N ILE A 70 9.02 -11.41 0.98
CA ILE A 70 10.01 -10.41 1.40
C ILE A 70 11.22 -11.18 1.93
N THR A 71 12.38 -10.95 1.34
CA THR A 71 13.62 -11.66 1.68
C THR A 71 14.82 -10.72 1.67
N GLU A 72 16.00 -11.28 1.78
CA GLU A 72 17.27 -10.58 1.55
C GLU A 72 18.07 -11.29 0.46
N VAL A 73 18.68 -10.49 -0.41
CA VAL A 73 19.60 -10.97 -1.45
C VAL A 73 20.89 -10.20 -1.30
N ASN A 74 22.02 -10.92 -1.11
CA ASN A 74 23.34 -10.34 -0.84
C ASN A 74 23.34 -9.35 0.36
N GLY A 75 22.52 -9.61 1.40
CA GLY A 75 22.38 -8.73 2.56
C GLY A 75 21.51 -7.49 2.35
N LEU A 76 20.91 -7.32 1.17
CA LEU A 76 20.03 -6.22 0.83
C LEU A 76 18.55 -6.65 0.89
N PRO A 77 17.64 -5.83 1.40
CA PRO A 77 16.21 -6.10 1.36
C PRO A 77 15.72 -6.33 -0.07
N CYS A 78 14.92 -7.37 -0.26
CA CYS A 78 14.38 -7.76 -1.56
C CYS A 78 12.89 -8.05 -1.45
N ILE A 79 12.10 -7.49 -2.36
CA ILE A 79 10.69 -7.84 -2.58
C ILE A 79 10.65 -8.82 -3.75
N VAL A 80 10.05 -9.99 -3.53
CA VAL A 80 9.81 -11.00 -4.55
C VAL A 80 8.40 -10.83 -5.08
N MET A 81 8.25 -10.70 -6.39
CA MET A 81 6.97 -10.45 -7.02
C MET A 81 6.81 -11.19 -8.36
N GLU A 82 5.63 -11.13 -8.92
CA GLU A 82 5.30 -11.64 -10.23
C GLU A 82 6.21 -11.02 -11.28
N LEU A 83 6.82 -11.86 -12.13
CA LEU A 83 7.56 -11.41 -13.29
C LEU A 83 6.58 -11.21 -14.45
N VAL A 84 6.47 -9.98 -14.92
CA VAL A 84 5.65 -9.60 -16.07
C VAL A 84 6.59 -9.26 -17.23
N THR A 85 6.51 -10.00 -18.33
CA THR A 85 7.56 -10.07 -19.36
C THR A 85 7.29 -9.24 -20.62
N GLY A 86 6.06 -8.75 -20.83
CA GLY A 86 5.72 -7.98 -22.03
C GLY A 86 6.12 -6.50 -22.02
N GLY A 87 6.85 -6.08 -20.97
CA GLY A 87 7.37 -4.71 -20.86
C GLY A 87 6.40 -3.69 -20.28
N THR A 88 6.85 -2.44 -20.20
CA THR A 88 6.05 -1.29 -19.76
C THR A 88 5.20 -0.74 -20.89
N LEU A 89 4.18 0.07 -20.55
CA LEU A 89 3.36 0.77 -21.56
C LEU A 89 3.93 2.14 -21.93
N GLU A 90 5.19 2.44 -21.64
CA GLU A 90 5.83 3.66 -22.14
C GLU A 90 5.91 3.62 -23.68
N GLY A 91 5.27 4.60 -24.33
CA GLY A 91 5.18 4.65 -25.81
C GLY A 91 4.28 3.56 -26.41
N GLY A 92 3.54 2.81 -25.59
CA GLY A 92 2.57 1.82 -26.01
C GLY A 92 1.15 2.39 -26.16
N SER A 93 0.15 1.50 -26.15
CA SER A 93 -1.26 1.86 -26.18
C SER A 93 -2.11 0.98 -25.26
N LEU A 94 -3.31 1.45 -24.95
CA LEU A 94 -4.35 0.75 -24.20
C LEU A 94 -5.60 0.62 -25.09
N THR A 95 -6.17 -0.58 -25.10
CA THR A 95 -7.55 -0.75 -25.56
C THR A 95 -8.52 -0.23 -24.49
N ARG A 96 -9.78 -0.01 -24.87
CA ARG A 96 -10.83 0.38 -23.92
C ARG A 96 -11.03 -0.68 -22.81
N GLU A 97 -10.86 -1.96 -23.15
CA GLU A 97 -10.92 -3.08 -22.20
C GLU A 97 -9.76 -3.04 -21.21
N ASP A 98 -8.52 -2.88 -21.70
CA ASP A 98 -7.32 -2.71 -20.85
C ASP A 98 -7.51 -1.56 -19.85
N ALA A 99 -8.02 -0.41 -20.31
CA ALA A 99 -8.26 0.77 -19.49
C ALA A 99 -9.27 0.48 -18.37
N GLY A 100 -10.35 -0.24 -18.67
CA GLY A 100 -11.35 -0.68 -17.72
C GLY A 100 -10.77 -1.66 -16.68
N GLU A 101 -9.94 -2.61 -17.12
CA GLU A 101 -9.26 -3.56 -16.25
C GLU A 101 -8.26 -2.88 -15.30
N VAL A 102 -7.46 -1.95 -15.79
CA VAL A 102 -6.54 -1.14 -14.96
C VAL A 102 -7.32 -0.36 -13.89
N ALA A 103 -8.44 0.28 -14.28
CA ALA A 103 -9.30 0.99 -13.35
C ALA A 103 -9.92 0.05 -12.30
N ALA A 104 -10.29 -1.19 -12.66
CA ALA A 104 -10.79 -2.20 -11.73
C ALA A 104 -9.71 -2.66 -10.72
N GLY A 105 -8.46 -2.85 -11.18
CA GLY A 105 -7.32 -3.12 -10.30
C GLY A 105 -7.10 -1.99 -9.30
N LEU A 106 -7.16 -0.75 -9.76
CA LEU A 106 -7.00 0.42 -8.91
C LEU A 106 -8.16 0.54 -7.89
N ALA A 107 -9.42 0.32 -8.33
CA ALA A 107 -10.59 0.28 -7.45
C ALA A 107 -10.45 -0.78 -6.33
N HIS A 108 -9.87 -1.96 -6.67
CA HIS A 108 -9.59 -3.00 -5.70
C HIS A 108 -8.58 -2.55 -4.61
N ALA A 109 -7.54 -1.81 -4.98
CA ALA A 109 -6.57 -1.23 -4.05
C ALA A 109 -7.23 -0.15 -3.17
N HIS A 110 -7.98 0.78 -3.79
CA HIS A 110 -8.69 1.86 -3.11
C HIS A 110 -9.70 1.36 -2.07
N ALA A 111 -10.45 0.29 -2.38
CA ALA A 111 -11.37 -0.34 -1.45
C ALA A 111 -10.68 -0.94 -0.20
N ARG A 112 -9.34 -1.09 -0.24
CA ARG A 112 -8.50 -1.53 0.87
C ARG A 112 -7.71 -0.39 1.53
N GLY A 113 -8.01 0.84 1.16
CA GLY A 113 -7.34 2.04 1.68
C GLY A 113 -5.92 2.23 1.15
N VAL A 114 -5.57 1.59 0.02
CA VAL A 114 -4.26 1.73 -0.60
C VAL A 114 -4.35 2.68 -1.78
N VAL A 115 -3.54 3.75 -1.75
CA VAL A 115 -3.38 4.75 -2.80
C VAL A 115 -2.04 4.50 -3.51
N HIS A 116 -2.03 4.54 -4.84
CA HIS A 116 -0.84 4.22 -5.65
C HIS A 116 0.19 5.36 -5.65
N ARG A 117 -0.26 6.61 -5.86
CA ARG A 117 0.52 7.87 -5.80
C ARG A 117 1.59 8.10 -6.88
N ASP A 118 1.92 7.12 -7.71
CA ASP A 118 2.90 7.22 -8.80
C ASP A 118 2.40 6.50 -10.06
N LEU A 119 1.13 6.67 -10.42
CA LEU A 119 0.56 6.03 -11.59
C LEU A 119 1.06 6.73 -12.87
N LYS A 120 1.66 5.94 -13.75
CA LYS A 120 2.25 6.38 -15.04
C LYS A 120 2.45 5.18 -15.96
N PRO A 121 2.68 5.37 -17.28
CA PRO A 121 2.90 4.26 -18.22
C PRO A 121 4.04 3.30 -17.84
N ALA A 122 5.11 3.80 -17.21
CA ALA A 122 6.22 2.97 -16.72
C ALA A 122 5.79 1.95 -15.65
N ASN A 123 4.72 2.23 -14.91
CA ASN A 123 4.17 1.37 -13.86
C ASN A 123 2.97 0.54 -14.34
N LEU A 124 2.68 0.55 -15.63
CA LEU A 124 1.73 -0.34 -16.28
C LEU A 124 2.50 -1.36 -17.11
N LEU A 125 2.38 -2.63 -16.78
CA LEU A 125 3.11 -3.71 -17.43
C LEU A 125 2.14 -4.57 -18.22
N ARG A 126 2.54 -4.98 -19.42
CA ARG A 126 1.78 -5.94 -20.23
C ARG A 126 2.36 -7.34 -20.07
N SER A 127 1.52 -8.33 -19.77
CA SER A 127 1.93 -9.73 -19.76
C SER A 127 2.00 -10.30 -21.18
N GLU A 128 2.63 -11.47 -21.32
CA GLU A 128 2.64 -12.20 -22.61
C GLU A 128 1.24 -12.58 -23.09
N SER A 129 0.29 -12.77 -22.17
CA SER A 129 -1.12 -13.00 -22.51
C SER A 129 -1.87 -11.75 -22.94
N GLY A 130 -1.21 -10.58 -22.96
CA GLY A 130 -1.80 -9.28 -23.32
C GLY A 130 -2.42 -8.54 -22.13
N GLN A 131 -2.59 -9.16 -20.96
CA GLN A 131 -3.19 -8.52 -19.78
C GLN A 131 -2.34 -7.39 -19.24
N VAL A 132 -2.96 -6.26 -18.90
CA VAL A 132 -2.28 -5.12 -18.28
C VAL A 132 -2.35 -5.22 -16.75
N LYS A 133 -1.21 -4.97 -16.11
CA LYS A 133 -1.06 -5.01 -14.65
C LYS A 133 -0.42 -3.73 -14.12
N VAL A 134 -0.96 -3.22 -13.02
CA VAL A 134 -0.39 -2.10 -12.28
C VAL A 134 0.71 -2.62 -11.36
N ALA A 135 1.89 -2.03 -11.46
CA ALA A 135 3.09 -2.33 -10.67
C ALA A 135 3.46 -1.14 -9.79
N ASP A 136 4.34 -1.37 -8.82
CA ASP A 136 5.03 -0.33 -8.04
C ASP A 136 4.11 0.69 -7.37
N PHE A 137 3.32 0.23 -6.39
CA PHE A 137 2.56 1.13 -5.52
C PHE A 137 3.52 2.05 -4.78
N GLY A 138 3.47 3.36 -5.10
CA GLY A 138 4.40 4.40 -4.63
C GLY A 138 4.22 4.80 -3.16
N ILE A 139 4.06 3.82 -2.27
CA ILE A 139 3.83 4.03 -0.83
C ILE A 139 5.03 4.73 -0.18
N ALA A 140 6.24 4.53 -0.73
CA ALA A 140 7.45 5.20 -0.29
C ALA A 140 7.42 6.72 -0.57
N ARG A 141 6.74 7.17 -1.61
CA ARG A 141 6.61 8.60 -1.97
C ARG A 141 5.75 9.41 -1.00
N ALA A 142 4.87 8.77 -0.24
CA ALA A 142 4.01 9.46 0.73
C ALA A 142 4.76 10.30 1.78
N LEU A 143 6.07 10.09 1.93
CA LEU A 143 6.92 10.80 2.89
C LEU A 143 7.97 11.68 2.21
N GLU A 144 8.16 11.59 0.88
CA GLU A 144 9.03 12.46 0.11
C GLU A 144 8.36 13.80 -0.26
N GLU A 145 7.08 13.98 0.01
CA GLU A 145 6.35 15.24 -0.19
C GLU A 145 6.97 16.42 0.55
N THR A 146 7.92 16.18 1.47
CA THR A 146 8.72 17.21 2.14
C THR A 146 10.04 17.55 1.42
N MET A 147 10.41 16.83 0.34
CA MET A 147 11.69 17.02 -0.36
C MET A 147 11.56 17.10 -1.89
N VAL A 148 10.59 17.86 -2.40
CA VAL A 148 10.43 18.14 -3.86
C VAL A 148 11.55 19.03 -4.45
N THR A 149 12.67 19.18 -3.80
CA THR A 149 13.74 20.12 -4.19
C THR A 149 15.08 19.48 -4.60
N GLN A 150 15.13 18.20 -4.96
CA GLN A 150 16.35 17.69 -5.62
C GLN A 150 16.14 17.52 -7.13
N ILE A 151 16.66 18.53 -7.80
CA ILE A 151 16.72 18.79 -9.24
C ILE A 151 17.35 17.61 -10.00
N GLY A 152 16.66 17.10 -11.03
CA GLY A 152 17.31 16.40 -12.13
C GLY A 152 16.59 15.18 -12.74
N THR A 153 15.81 14.41 -11.98
CA THR A 153 15.16 13.18 -12.51
C THR A 153 13.64 13.32 -12.69
N VAL A 154 13.10 14.51 -12.51
CA VAL A 154 11.67 14.76 -12.22
C VAL A 154 10.84 15.16 -13.45
N LEU A 155 11.45 15.58 -14.57
CA LEU A 155 10.69 16.18 -15.68
C LEU A 155 9.63 15.24 -16.34
N GLY A 156 9.93 13.94 -16.47
CA GLY A 156 9.00 12.99 -17.09
C GLY A 156 7.81 12.60 -16.21
N THR A 157 8.01 12.52 -14.90
CA THR A 157 6.98 12.06 -13.94
C THR A 157 6.01 13.16 -13.54
N MET A 158 6.42 14.44 -13.61
CA MET A 158 5.60 15.59 -13.16
C MET A 158 4.27 15.73 -13.94
N ARG A 159 4.20 15.28 -15.20
CA ARG A 159 2.98 15.36 -16.01
C ARG A 159 1.81 14.51 -15.49
N TYR A 160 2.09 13.46 -14.71
CA TYR A 160 1.07 12.57 -14.15
C TYR A 160 0.66 12.96 -12.73
N LEU A 161 1.36 13.91 -12.09
CA LEU A 161 1.04 14.37 -10.74
C LEU A 161 -0.29 15.11 -10.73
N SER A 162 -1.15 14.77 -9.79
CA SER A 162 -2.37 15.54 -9.55
C SER A 162 -2.05 16.93 -9.00
N PRO A 163 -2.96 17.93 -9.19
CA PRO A 163 -2.75 19.27 -8.65
C PRO A 163 -2.46 19.30 -7.15
N GLU A 164 -3.19 18.49 -6.36
CA GLU A 164 -2.99 18.38 -4.92
C GLU A 164 -1.64 17.78 -4.53
N GLN A 165 -1.11 16.84 -5.35
CA GLN A 165 0.26 16.34 -5.15
C GLN A 165 1.32 17.39 -5.46
N ALA A 166 1.12 18.13 -6.57
CA ALA A 166 2.06 19.20 -6.96
C ALA A 166 2.08 20.35 -5.94
N GLU A 167 0.97 20.59 -5.24
CA GLU A 167 0.82 21.61 -4.21
C GLU A 167 1.17 21.10 -2.79
N GLY A 168 1.58 19.84 -2.63
CA GLY A 168 1.89 19.25 -1.32
C GLY A 168 0.69 19.16 -0.37
N ARG A 169 -0.52 19.07 -0.92
CA ARG A 169 -1.76 18.87 -0.15
C ARG A 169 -1.98 17.39 0.19
N ILE A 170 -2.96 17.11 1.05
CA ILE A 170 -3.34 15.73 1.39
C ILE A 170 -3.80 14.99 0.14
N VAL A 171 -3.21 13.82 -0.10
CA VAL A 171 -3.41 12.98 -1.28
C VAL A 171 -4.30 11.79 -0.93
N GLY A 172 -5.47 11.72 -1.57
CA GLY A 172 -6.43 10.63 -1.49
C GLY A 172 -6.41 9.74 -2.74
N THR A 173 -7.42 8.88 -2.85
CA THR A 173 -7.65 7.99 -4.01
C THR A 173 -7.92 8.76 -5.31
N GLU A 174 -8.41 9.99 -5.19
CA GLU A 174 -8.74 10.90 -6.28
C GLU A 174 -7.50 11.32 -7.07
N ALA A 175 -6.33 11.35 -6.42
CA ALA A 175 -5.05 11.64 -7.08
C ALA A 175 -4.68 10.56 -8.09
N ASP A 176 -4.89 9.29 -7.75
CA ASP A 176 -4.66 8.18 -8.67
C ASP A 176 -5.61 8.24 -9.87
N VAL A 177 -6.86 8.64 -9.65
CA VAL A 177 -7.84 8.82 -10.74
C VAL A 177 -7.41 9.93 -11.68
N TYR A 178 -6.86 11.03 -11.17
CA TYR A 178 -6.28 12.08 -12.01
C TYR A 178 -5.13 11.55 -12.87
N SER A 179 -4.15 10.89 -12.23
CA SER A 179 -3.00 10.30 -12.92
C SER A 179 -3.43 9.29 -13.98
N LEU A 180 -4.42 8.43 -13.66
CA LEU A 180 -5.01 7.49 -14.62
C LEU A 180 -5.68 8.21 -15.79
N GLY A 181 -6.37 9.33 -15.54
CA GLY A 181 -6.94 10.18 -16.59
C GLY A 181 -5.89 10.72 -17.55
N VAL A 182 -4.72 11.14 -17.05
CA VAL A 182 -3.59 11.57 -17.88
C VAL A 182 -3.03 10.39 -18.69
N VAL A 183 -2.90 9.21 -18.09
CA VAL A 183 -2.46 7.99 -18.79
C VAL A 183 -3.44 7.60 -19.89
N PHE A 184 -4.75 7.67 -19.66
CA PHE A 184 -5.75 7.35 -20.66
C PHE A 184 -5.77 8.35 -21.80
N ASP A 185 -5.60 9.65 -21.52
CA ASP A 185 -5.48 10.70 -22.54
C ASP A 185 -4.29 10.45 -23.48
N GLU A 186 -3.21 9.86 -22.94
CA GLU A 186 -2.00 9.54 -23.71
C GLU A 186 -2.08 8.21 -24.48
N LEU A 187 -2.63 7.16 -23.87
CA LEU A 187 -2.46 5.78 -24.34
C LEU A 187 -3.73 5.14 -24.89
N LEU A 188 -4.94 5.71 -24.66
CA LEU A 188 -6.20 5.07 -25.03
C LEU A 188 -6.45 5.18 -26.53
N ASP A 189 -6.34 4.06 -27.23
CA ASP A 189 -6.62 3.97 -28.66
C ASP A 189 -8.12 4.03 -28.95
N GLY A 190 -8.49 4.76 -30.00
CA GLY A 190 -9.86 4.81 -30.50
C GLY A 190 -10.87 5.40 -29.51
N ALA A 191 -10.43 6.31 -28.61
CA ALA A 191 -11.29 6.94 -27.62
C ALA A 191 -12.53 7.57 -28.24
N THR A 192 -13.72 7.17 -27.78
CA THR A 192 -15.01 7.74 -28.14
C THR A 192 -15.24 9.10 -27.47
N ASP A 193 -16.26 9.85 -27.87
CA ASP A 193 -16.61 11.12 -27.22
C ASP A 193 -17.00 10.90 -25.75
N SER A 194 -17.64 9.76 -25.42
CA SER A 194 -17.93 9.40 -24.03
C SER A 194 -16.67 9.10 -23.23
N ASP A 195 -15.66 8.48 -23.84
CA ASP A 195 -14.37 8.21 -23.17
C ASP A 195 -13.60 9.52 -22.92
N ARG A 196 -13.61 10.45 -23.88
CA ARG A 196 -13.01 11.79 -23.71
C ARG A 196 -13.69 12.58 -22.59
N ALA A 197 -15.04 12.57 -22.53
CA ALA A 197 -15.77 13.21 -21.44
C ALA A 197 -15.46 12.57 -20.06
N LEU A 198 -15.26 11.24 -20.01
CA LEU A 198 -14.81 10.56 -18.81
C LEU A 198 -13.41 11.00 -18.39
N ILE A 199 -12.45 11.03 -19.35
CA ILE A 199 -11.07 11.47 -19.11
C ILE A 199 -11.02 12.92 -18.59
N GLU A 200 -11.83 13.81 -19.15
CA GLU A 200 -11.94 15.20 -18.67
C GLU A 200 -12.40 15.27 -17.23
N ARG A 201 -13.41 14.47 -16.84
CA ARG A 201 -13.88 14.38 -15.45
C ARG A 201 -12.80 13.81 -14.52
N MET A 202 -12.08 12.78 -14.95
CA MET A 202 -10.96 12.20 -14.19
C MET A 202 -9.87 13.24 -13.92
N ARG A 203 -9.63 14.15 -14.86
CA ARG A 203 -8.62 15.22 -14.79
C ARG A 203 -9.15 16.53 -14.19
N ALA A 204 -10.34 16.55 -13.61
CA ALA A 204 -10.86 17.73 -12.95
C ALA A 204 -9.89 18.25 -11.88
N HIS A 205 -9.73 19.58 -11.82
CA HIS A 205 -8.82 20.22 -10.85
C HIS A 205 -9.26 19.95 -9.41
N ASP A 206 -10.57 20.03 -9.15
CA ASP A 206 -11.16 19.69 -7.86
C ASP A 206 -11.22 18.15 -7.69
N PRO A 207 -10.52 17.56 -6.70
CA PRO A 207 -10.55 16.13 -6.44
C PRO A 207 -11.98 15.59 -6.23
N SER A 208 -12.88 16.37 -5.61
CA SER A 208 -14.24 15.95 -5.32
C SER A 208 -15.13 15.83 -6.55
N ALA A 209 -14.76 16.44 -7.67
CA ALA A 209 -15.46 16.35 -8.96
C ALA A 209 -15.05 15.12 -9.78
N ARG A 210 -13.97 14.40 -9.38
CA ARG A 210 -13.48 13.22 -10.07
C ARG A 210 -14.34 12.00 -9.75
N PRO A 211 -14.58 11.10 -10.73
CA PRO A 211 -15.22 9.82 -10.46
C PRO A 211 -14.31 8.94 -9.59
N SER A 212 -14.89 7.95 -8.90
CA SER A 212 -14.10 6.88 -8.29
C SER A 212 -13.52 5.94 -9.35
N ALA A 213 -12.44 5.20 -9.01
CA ALA A 213 -11.88 4.19 -9.91
C ALA A 213 -12.91 3.07 -10.24
N GLU A 214 -13.85 2.79 -9.33
CA GLU A 214 -14.97 1.85 -9.56
C GLU A 214 -15.94 2.38 -10.62
N GLU A 215 -16.27 3.68 -10.58
CA GLU A 215 -17.11 4.33 -11.59
C GLU A 215 -16.42 4.38 -12.95
N VAL A 216 -15.10 4.65 -12.98
CA VAL A 216 -14.30 4.61 -14.21
C VAL A 216 -14.35 3.21 -14.84
N ALA A 217 -14.05 2.16 -14.07
CA ALA A 217 -14.09 0.77 -14.56
C ALA A 217 -15.47 0.41 -15.11
N SER A 218 -16.53 0.77 -14.40
CA SER A 218 -17.92 0.52 -14.81
C SER A 218 -18.27 1.26 -16.11
N SER A 219 -17.84 2.51 -16.27
CA SER A 219 -18.06 3.33 -17.47
C SER A 219 -17.35 2.74 -18.70
N LEU A 220 -16.23 2.05 -18.50
CA LEU A 220 -15.47 1.37 -19.54
C LEU A 220 -15.94 -0.08 -19.81
N GLY A 221 -17.01 -0.53 -19.12
CA GLY A 221 -17.67 -1.81 -19.38
C GLY A 221 -17.21 -2.98 -18.48
N VAL A 222 -16.36 -2.71 -17.49
CA VAL A 222 -15.96 -3.74 -16.51
C VAL A 222 -16.99 -3.78 -15.37
N THR A 223 -17.84 -4.81 -15.38
CA THR A 223 -18.94 -4.97 -14.39
C THR A 223 -18.57 -5.83 -13.17
N GLN A 224 -17.49 -6.62 -13.27
CA GLN A 224 -17.01 -7.46 -12.16
C GLN A 224 -15.76 -6.86 -11.54
N ILE A 225 -15.96 -5.97 -10.58
CA ILE A 225 -14.89 -5.53 -9.69
C ILE A 225 -14.80 -6.56 -8.55
N LEU A 226 -13.64 -7.20 -8.38
CA LEU A 226 -13.40 -8.14 -7.28
C LEU A 226 -13.41 -7.38 -5.94
N ARG A 227 -14.61 -7.16 -5.40
CA ARG A 227 -14.79 -6.54 -4.10
C ARG A 227 -14.24 -7.46 -3.01
N PRO A 228 -13.58 -6.93 -1.97
CA PRO A 228 -13.27 -7.72 -0.80
C PRO A 228 -14.58 -8.31 -0.30
N SER A 229 -14.65 -9.63 -0.17
CA SER A 229 -15.75 -10.28 0.54
C SER A 229 -15.82 -9.61 1.90
N ARG A 230 -16.87 -8.82 2.17
CA ARG A 230 -17.21 -8.43 3.52
C ARG A 230 -17.50 -9.73 4.24
N THR A 231 -16.50 -10.28 4.90
CA THR A 231 -16.72 -11.29 5.93
C THR A 231 -17.63 -10.59 6.93
N GLN A 232 -18.94 -10.80 6.75
CA GLN A 232 -19.87 -10.53 7.83
C GLN A 232 -19.40 -11.44 8.96
N HIS A 233 -18.64 -10.87 9.87
CA HIS A 233 -18.45 -11.45 11.18
C HIS A 233 -19.85 -11.46 11.80
N ARG A 234 -20.64 -12.49 11.46
CA ARG A 234 -21.77 -12.89 12.29
C ARG A 234 -21.10 -13.27 13.61
N PRO A 235 -21.38 -12.56 14.72
CA PRO A 235 -20.90 -13.03 16.01
C PRO A 235 -21.61 -14.36 16.23
N GLY A 236 -20.90 -15.46 15.91
CA GLY A 236 -21.38 -16.80 16.21
C GLY A 236 -21.55 -16.91 17.72
N LEU A 237 -22.53 -17.68 18.18
CA LEU A 237 -22.78 -17.95 19.60
C LEU A 237 -21.53 -18.39 20.41
N ALA A 238 -20.46 -18.84 19.71
CA ALA A 238 -19.16 -19.17 20.30
C ALA A 238 -18.40 -17.99 20.95
N THR A 239 -18.72 -16.73 20.58
CA THR A 239 -18.04 -15.54 21.14
C THR A 239 -18.50 -15.24 22.56
N ARG A 240 -19.72 -15.66 22.96
CA ARG A 240 -20.20 -15.47 24.34
C ARG A 240 -19.44 -16.29 25.37
N SER A 241 -19.04 -17.53 25.05
CA SER A 241 -18.23 -18.37 25.92
C SER A 241 -16.80 -17.83 26.11
N LYS A 242 -16.19 -17.24 25.09
CA LYS A 242 -14.83 -16.68 25.18
C LYS A 242 -14.77 -15.38 25.97
N VAL A 243 -15.82 -14.53 25.89
CA VAL A 243 -15.90 -13.31 26.69
C VAL A 243 -16.12 -13.63 28.16
N LEU A 244 -16.91 -14.66 28.50
CA LEU A 244 -17.07 -15.13 29.90
C LEU A 244 -15.77 -15.75 30.43
N ALA A 245 -15.01 -16.49 29.61
CA ALA A 245 -13.72 -17.06 30.02
C ALA A 245 -12.64 -15.97 30.23
N ALA A 246 -12.60 -14.92 29.40
CA ALA A 246 -11.70 -13.79 29.57
C ALA A 246 -12.04 -12.97 30.82
N GLY A 247 -13.33 -12.77 31.12
CA GLY A 247 -13.78 -12.10 32.33
C GLY A 247 -13.40 -12.89 33.60
N ALA A 248 -13.53 -14.22 33.60
CA ALA A 248 -13.12 -15.08 34.72
C ALA A 248 -11.59 -15.09 34.91
N ALA A 249 -10.79 -15.08 33.85
CA ALA A 249 -9.33 -15.03 33.95
C ALA A 249 -8.82 -13.70 34.53
N VAL A 250 -9.42 -12.57 34.18
CA VAL A 250 -9.11 -11.25 34.76
C VAL A 250 -9.49 -11.20 36.25
N ALA A 251 -10.62 -11.79 36.64
CA ALA A 251 -11.05 -11.85 38.03
C ALA A 251 -10.11 -12.73 38.88
N ILE A 252 -9.59 -13.84 38.37
CA ILE A 252 -8.64 -14.72 39.05
C ILE A 252 -7.28 -14.02 39.20
N VAL A 253 -6.79 -13.31 38.22
CA VAL A 253 -5.52 -12.56 38.28
C VAL A 253 -5.60 -11.43 39.30
N THR A 254 -6.72 -10.69 39.37
CA THR A 254 -6.93 -9.65 40.37
C THR A 254 -7.08 -10.23 41.79
N ALA A 255 -7.76 -11.36 41.97
CA ALA A 255 -7.87 -12.02 43.25
C ALA A 255 -6.52 -12.59 43.75
N LEU A 256 -5.70 -13.13 42.83
CA LEU A 256 -4.36 -13.64 43.15
C LEU A 256 -3.38 -12.50 43.50
N ALA A 257 -3.48 -11.35 42.81
CA ALA A 257 -2.69 -10.16 43.14
C ALA A 257 -3.03 -9.60 44.54
N ILE A 258 -4.31 -9.63 44.96
CA ILE A 258 -4.75 -9.22 46.29
C ILE A 258 -4.26 -10.21 47.36
N ALA A 259 -4.19 -11.51 47.07
CA ALA A 259 -3.70 -12.53 48.02
C ALA A 259 -2.19 -12.48 48.21
N ILE A 260 -1.39 -12.07 47.25
CA ILE A 260 0.08 -11.95 47.34
C ILE A 260 0.50 -10.66 48.08
N THR A 261 -0.33 -9.58 48.02
CA THR A 261 -0.06 -8.30 48.68
C THR A 261 -0.55 -8.22 50.14
N GLY A 262 -1.15 -9.31 50.68
CA GLY A 262 -1.70 -9.41 52.01
C GLY A 262 -0.66 -9.61 53.14
N GLY A 263 0.64 -9.42 52.91
CA GLY A 263 1.73 -9.52 53.86
C GLY A 263 2.53 -8.24 54.02
N GLY A 264 2.11 -7.36 54.91
CA GLY A 264 2.95 -6.37 55.60
C GLY A 264 3.41 -5.14 54.80
N GLY A 265 2.74 -3.99 55.01
CA GLY A 265 3.26 -2.68 54.65
C GLY A 265 2.27 -1.90 53.75
N LYS A 266 1.49 -0.99 54.32
CA LYS A 266 0.50 -0.15 53.64
C LYS A 266 1.16 0.91 52.75
N THR A 267 1.40 0.60 51.48
CA THR A 267 1.49 1.64 50.46
C THR A 267 0.23 1.58 49.61
N ARG A 268 -0.73 2.45 49.90
CA ARG A 268 -1.98 2.58 49.13
C ARG A 268 -1.62 3.27 47.79
N VAL A 269 -1.49 2.47 46.74
CA VAL A 269 -1.27 3.00 45.40
C VAL A 269 -2.58 3.61 44.91
N GLU A 270 -2.60 4.93 44.72
CA GLU A 270 -3.78 5.61 44.18
C GLU A 270 -3.90 5.38 42.65
N PRO A 271 -5.11 5.21 42.15
CA PRO A 271 -5.32 5.03 40.68
C PRO A 271 -4.95 6.29 39.91
N VAL A 272 -4.49 6.10 38.65
CA VAL A 272 -4.16 7.22 37.76
C VAL A 272 -5.38 8.11 37.56
N PRO A 273 -5.32 9.44 37.80
CA PRO A 273 -6.43 10.33 37.59
C PRO A 273 -6.91 10.32 36.14
N HIS A 274 -8.20 10.14 35.92
CA HIS A 274 -8.79 10.21 34.58
C HIS A 274 -8.81 11.64 34.04
N ALA A 275 -8.49 11.78 32.74
CA ALA A 275 -8.54 13.07 32.05
C ALA A 275 -9.40 12.98 30.78
N THR A 276 -10.00 14.09 30.41
CA THR A 276 -10.91 14.18 29.28
C THR A 276 -10.21 14.28 27.92
N THR A 277 -8.89 14.50 27.91
CA THR A 277 -8.08 14.58 26.68
C THR A 277 -6.90 13.60 26.70
N PRO A 278 -6.55 12.99 25.54
CA PRO A 278 -5.43 12.03 25.45
C PRO A 278 -4.09 12.60 25.92
N ALA A 279 -3.82 13.89 25.64
CA ALA A 279 -2.59 14.56 26.05
C ALA A 279 -2.50 14.76 27.58
N GLN A 280 -3.60 14.94 28.25
CA GLN A 280 -3.67 15.08 29.71
C GLN A 280 -3.58 13.71 30.39
N GLN A 281 -4.20 12.67 29.79
CA GLN A 281 -4.09 11.30 30.26
C GLN A 281 -2.65 10.80 30.22
N ALA A 282 -1.90 11.09 29.16
CA ALA A 282 -0.49 10.73 29.01
C ALA A 282 0.40 11.44 30.08
N ARG A 283 0.13 12.71 30.39
CA ARG A 283 0.82 13.43 31.47
C ARG A 283 0.51 12.84 32.84
N ASN A 284 -0.76 12.52 33.13
CA ASN A 284 -1.15 11.92 34.39
C ASN A 284 -0.49 10.55 34.59
N LEU A 285 -0.42 9.73 33.54
CA LEU A 285 0.23 8.42 33.57
C LEU A 285 1.75 8.56 33.81
N SER A 286 2.42 9.50 33.14
CA SER A 286 3.86 9.71 33.32
C SER A 286 4.22 10.24 34.73
N ALA A 287 3.37 11.09 35.32
CA ALA A 287 3.53 11.57 36.67
C ALA A 287 3.31 10.46 37.68
N TRP A 288 2.29 9.63 37.49
CA TRP A 288 1.99 8.47 38.35
C TRP A 288 3.14 7.45 38.32
N LEU A 289 3.68 7.11 37.14
CA LEU A 289 4.82 6.20 37.01
C LEU A 289 6.06 6.72 37.76
N LYS A 290 6.35 8.01 37.69
CA LYS A 290 7.49 8.62 38.45
C LYS A 290 7.31 8.53 39.98
N THR A 291 6.06 8.52 40.44
CA THR A 291 5.76 8.46 41.88
C THR A 291 5.91 7.03 42.44
N TYR A 292 5.60 6.02 41.64
CA TYR A 292 5.54 4.62 42.07
C TYR A 292 6.61 3.71 41.49
N SER A 293 7.59 4.24 40.71
CA SER A 293 8.70 3.48 40.08
C SER A 293 10.02 3.56 40.90
N ARG A 294 9.96 3.83 42.19
CA ARG A 294 11.12 3.76 43.11
C ARG A 294 11.10 2.52 43.96
#